data_c4e40dbf0d0094edf927ee8083821ffe
#
_entry.id   c4e40dbf0d0094edf927ee8083821ffe
#
_cell.length_a   1.000
_cell.length_b   1.000
_cell.length_c   1.000
_cell.angle_alpha   90.00
_cell.angle_beta   90.00
_cell.angle_gamma   90.00
#
_symmetry.space_group_name_H-M   'P 1'
#
loop_
_entity.id
_entity.type
_entity.pdbx_description
1 polymer ?
#
loop_
_entity_poly.entity_id
_entity_poly.type
_entity_poly.pdbx_seq_one_letter_code
_entity_poly.pdbx_strand_id
1 'polypeptide(L)'
;TSMKVLADSLVGQQGVPEELYQEFLQDITAEIDRENRIITDLLSLVKMDKKTADLSIQHMDINQLLEDILKRLRPIADKRSIDLILDSFRPVEADVDEIKFTSAISNLVENAIKYNVDDGWVRVSIDADHKYFYVTVADSGMGIPEDSLERIFERFYRVDKSHSREIGGTGLGLAITRSTIAMHHGVIKVFSREGEGTTFSVRIPLSYIP
;
A
#
# COMPACT_ATOMS: atom_id res chain seq x y z
N THR A 1 1.05 20.87 16.62
CA THR A 1 1.26 19.93 15.54
C THR A 1 2.51 20.30 14.79
N SER A 2 3.20 19.34 14.19
CA SER A 2 4.55 19.51 13.61
C SER A 2 4.68 20.69 12.65
N MET A 3 3.71 20.88 11.75
CA MET A 3 3.69 21.99 10.79
C MET A 3 3.73 23.39 11.45
N LYS A 4 2.99 23.57 12.54
CA LYS A 4 2.98 24.86 13.24
C LYS A 4 4.33 25.18 13.87
N VAL A 5 4.98 24.17 14.45
CA VAL A 5 6.32 24.31 15.05
C VAL A 5 7.35 24.65 13.97
N LEU A 6 7.30 23.98 12.81
CA LEU A 6 8.17 24.26 11.66
C LEU A 6 7.93 25.68 11.12
N ALA A 7 6.67 26.07 10.92
CA ALA A 7 6.32 27.41 10.44
C ALA A 7 6.72 28.51 11.46
N ASP A 8 6.45 28.31 12.74
CA ASP A 8 6.79 29.26 13.81
C ASP A 8 8.32 29.44 13.96
N SER A 9 9.10 28.37 13.70
CA SER A 9 10.57 28.44 13.71
C SER A 9 11.15 29.31 12.58
N LEU A 10 10.47 29.33 11.42
CA LEU A 10 10.86 30.15 10.27
C LEU A 10 10.50 31.64 10.47
N VAL A 11 9.33 31.90 11.02
CA VAL A 11 8.82 33.27 11.21
C VAL A 11 9.62 34.04 12.27
N GLY A 12 10.23 33.33 13.22
CA GLY A 12 10.98 33.95 14.34
C GLY A 12 12.46 34.25 14.05
N GLN A 13 13.04 33.79 12.92
CA GLN A 13 14.47 33.94 12.62
C GLN A 13 14.70 34.94 11.48
N GLN A 14 15.46 36.01 11.76
CA GLN A 14 15.97 36.93 10.73
C GLN A 14 17.30 36.38 10.16
N GLY A 15 17.41 36.30 8.82
CA GLY A 15 18.67 35.92 8.15
C GLY A 15 18.89 34.40 7.99
N VAL A 16 17.82 33.61 7.91
CA VAL A 16 17.90 32.17 7.57
C VAL A 16 18.49 32.00 6.17
N PRO A 17 19.53 31.15 5.96
CA PRO A 17 20.06 30.85 4.64
C PRO A 17 18.95 30.30 3.72
N GLU A 18 19.00 30.67 2.43
CA GLU A 18 17.97 30.26 1.45
C GLU A 18 17.85 28.73 1.33
N GLU A 19 18.97 28.02 1.46
CA GLU A 19 19.01 26.55 1.45
C GLU A 19 18.22 25.93 2.61
N LEU A 20 18.37 26.48 3.82
CA LEU A 20 17.62 26.01 5.00
C LEU A 20 16.13 26.35 4.87
N TYR A 21 15.80 27.48 4.23
CA TYR A 21 14.42 27.87 3.96
C TYR A 21 13.74 26.88 2.99
N GLN A 22 14.47 26.44 1.95
CA GLN A 22 13.97 25.43 1.00
C GLN A 22 13.76 24.06 1.67
N GLU A 23 14.67 23.63 2.53
CA GLU A 23 14.54 22.40 3.31
C GLU A 23 13.28 22.40 4.19
N PHE A 24 13.05 23.48 4.92
CA PHE A 24 11.84 23.65 5.74
C PHE A 24 10.54 23.64 4.91
N LEU A 25 10.55 24.29 3.74
CA LEU A 25 9.38 24.26 2.85
C LEU A 25 9.11 22.86 2.31
N GLN A 26 10.14 22.07 2.02
CA GLN A 26 10.01 20.67 1.61
C GLN A 26 9.41 19.82 2.74
N ASP A 27 9.89 20.01 3.97
CA ASP A 27 9.36 19.30 5.15
C ASP A 27 7.88 19.63 5.42
N ILE A 28 7.50 20.91 5.32
CA ILE A 28 6.11 21.35 5.45
C ILE A 28 5.25 20.73 4.35
N THR A 29 5.72 20.73 3.11
CA THR A 29 5.00 20.14 1.99
C THR A 29 4.80 18.63 2.18
N ALA A 30 5.85 17.92 2.60
CA ALA A 30 5.78 16.49 2.89
C ALA A 30 4.78 16.15 4.01
N GLU A 31 4.70 17.01 5.06
CA GLU A 31 3.73 16.82 6.14
C GLU A 31 2.29 17.12 5.70
N ILE A 32 2.08 18.14 4.84
CA ILE A 32 0.77 18.42 4.23
C ILE A 32 0.31 17.22 3.40
N ASP A 33 1.18 16.65 2.56
CA ASP A 33 0.87 15.49 1.74
C ASP A 33 0.55 14.26 2.59
N ARG A 34 1.24 14.12 3.71
CA ARG A 34 0.98 13.05 4.68
C ARG A 34 -0.40 13.22 5.35
N GLU A 35 -0.73 14.43 5.82
CA GLU A 35 -2.04 14.70 6.44
C GLU A 35 -3.18 14.51 5.43
N ASN A 36 -3.02 14.95 4.19
CA ASN A 36 -4.00 14.74 3.13
C ASN A 36 -4.23 13.26 2.84
N ARG A 37 -3.17 12.43 2.83
CA ARG A 37 -3.30 10.97 2.71
C ARG A 37 -4.08 10.37 3.88
N ILE A 38 -3.78 10.77 5.13
CA ILE A 38 -4.52 10.31 6.31
C ILE A 38 -6.01 10.63 6.20
N ILE A 39 -6.35 11.87 5.80
CA ILE A 39 -7.74 12.31 5.65
C ILE A 39 -8.44 11.48 4.57
N THR A 40 -7.81 11.27 3.42
CA THR A 40 -8.35 10.48 2.32
C THR A 40 -8.57 9.03 2.73
N ASP A 41 -7.60 8.43 3.40
CA ASP A 41 -7.67 7.06 3.93
C ASP A 41 -8.81 6.91 4.95
N LEU A 42 -8.95 7.87 5.88
CA LEU A 42 -10.03 7.87 6.86
C LEU A 42 -11.41 8.00 6.20
N LEU A 43 -11.55 8.91 5.25
CA LEU A 43 -12.80 9.07 4.51
C LEU A 43 -13.16 7.79 3.73
N SER A 44 -12.16 7.11 3.16
CA SER A 44 -12.34 5.83 2.48
C SER A 44 -12.85 4.75 3.44
N LEU A 45 -12.24 4.63 4.63
CA LEU A 45 -12.69 3.68 5.67
C LEU A 45 -14.10 3.98 6.17
N VAL A 46 -14.43 5.25 6.42
CA VAL A 46 -15.79 5.64 6.85
C VAL A 46 -16.85 5.32 5.79
N LYS A 47 -16.50 5.50 4.50
CA LYS A 47 -17.37 5.11 3.40
C LYS A 47 -17.56 3.59 3.31
N MET A 48 -16.49 2.81 3.52
CA MET A 48 -16.52 1.34 3.49
C MET A 48 -17.29 0.72 4.67
N ASP A 49 -17.30 1.37 5.83
CA ASP A 49 -18.07 0.90 7.02
C ASP A 49 -19.59 1.05 6.84
N LYS A 50 -20.04 1.90 5.92
CA LYS A 50 -21.46 1.98 5.58
C LYS A 50 -21.82 0.79 4.70
N LYS A 51 -22.87 0.02 5.08
CA LYS A 51 -23.43 -1.12 4.32
C LYS A 51 -23.87 -0.76 2.88
N THR A 52 -23.70 0.49 2.46
CA THR A 52 -24.07 1.05 1.16
C THR A 52 -22.84 1.51 0.35
N ALA A 53 -21.63 0.99 0.65
CA ALA A 53 -20.49 1.28 -0.19
C ALA A 53 -20.61 0.47 -1.48
N ASP A 54 -21.25 1.06 -2.49
CA ASP A 54 -21.39 0.44 -3.81
C ASP A 54 -20.04 0.29 -4.48
N LEU A 55 -19.77 -0.91 -5.02
CA LEU A 55 -18.66 -1.15 -5.92
C LEU A 55 -19.06 -0.78 -7.35
N SER A 56 -18.17 -0.09 -8.06
CA SER A 56 -18.30 0.11 -9.52
C SER A 56 -17.65 -1.08 -10.24
N ILE A 57 -18.35 -2.21 -10.25
CA ILE A 57 -17.84 -3.44 -10.82
C ILE A 57 -17.82 -3.35 -12.35
N GLN A 58 -16.65 -3.72 -12.92
CA GLN A 58 -16.42 -3.83 -14.35
C GLN A 58 -15.67 -5.13 -14.65
N HIS A 59 -15.90 -5.69 -15.84
CA HIS A 59 -15.17 -6.85 -16.34
C HIS A 59 -13.84 -6.38 -16.91
N MET A 60 -12.70 -6.90 -16.40
CA MET A 60 -11.37 -6.35 -16.68
C MET A 60 -10.31 -7.45 -16.84
N ASP A 61 -9.31 -7.15 -17.65
CA ASP A 61 -8.05 -7.91 -17.71
C ASP A 61 -7.19 -7.58 -16.49
N ILE A 62 -7.08 -8.53 -15.57
CA ILE A 62 -6.34 -8.37 -14.32
C ILE A 62 -4.83 -8.36 -14.56
N ASN A 63 -4.34 -9.07 -15.59
CA ASN A 63 -2.92 -9.08 -15.94
C ASN A 63 -2.46 -7.68 -16.36
N GLN A 64 -3.22 -7.04 -17.26
CA GLN A 64 -2.95 -5.67 -17.70
C GLN A 64 -2.99 -4.69 -16.52
N LEU A 65 -3.97 -4.85 -15.62
CA LEU A 65 -4.08 -3.98 -14.44
C LEU A 65 -2.87 -4.10 -13.52
N LEU A 66 -2.35 -5.32 -13.30
CA LEU A 66 -1.14 -5.54 -12.52
C LEU A 66 0.12 -4.97 -13.20
N GLU A 67 0.24 -5.11 -14.52
CA GLU A 67 1.33 -4.50 -15.28
C GLU A 67 1.36 -2.98 -15.12
N ASP A 68 0.20 -2.34 -15.22
CA ASP A 68 0.08 -0.89 -15.09
C ASP A 68 0.41 -0.42 -13.66
N ILE A 69 0.03 -1.19 -12.64
CA ILE A 69 0.41 -0.92 -11.24
C ILE A 69 1.94 -0.98 -11.10
N LEU A 70 2.58 -2.06 -11.57
CA LEU A 70 4.03 -2.23 -11.44
C LEU A 70 4.80 -1.20 -12.25
N LYS A 71 4.35 -0.85 -13.45
CA LYS A 71 4.94 0.22 -14.27
C LYS A 71 4.95 1.55 -13.53
N ARG A 72 3.87 1.89 -12.83
CA ARG A 72 3.78 3.12 -12.03
C ARG A 72 4.69 3.11 -10.81
N LEU A 73 4.89 1.95 -10.18
CA LEU A 73 5.70 1.81 -8.97
C LEU A 73 7.19 1.56 -9.24
N ARG A 74 7.57 1.20 -10.47
CA ARG A 74 8.96 0.95 -10.89
C ARG A 74 9.92 2.08 -10.52
N PRO A 75 9.62 3.40 -10.75
CA PRO A 75 10.53 4.47 -10.37
C PRO A 75 10.82 4.56 -8.86
N ILE A 76 9.92 4.06 -8.02
CA ILE A 76 10.10 4.02 -6.56
C ILE A 76 11.01 2.84 -6.18
N ALA A 77 10.82 1.68 -6.81
CA ALA A 77 11.63 0.49 -6.61
C ALA A 77 13.07 0.71 -7.10
N ASP A 78 13.24 1.31 -8.28
CA ASP A 78 14.56 1.59 -8.88
C ASP A 78 15.44 2.48 -8.00
N LYS A 79 14.84 3.44 -7.28
CA LYS A 79 15.58 4.30 -6.31
C LYS A 79 16.23 3.52 -5.17
N ARG A 80 15.77 2.31 -4.89
CA ARG A 80 16.28 1.42 -3.85
C ARG A 80 16.88 0.13 -4.40
N SER A 81 17.13 0.08 -5.72
CA SER A 81 17.65 -1.09 -6.42
C SER A 81 16.82 -2.36 -6.16
N ILE A 82 15.49 -2.22 -6.09
CA ILE A 82 14.57 -3.34 -5.84
C ILE A 82 14.04 -3.87 -7.16
N ASP A 83 14.23 -5.17 -7.41
CA ASP A 83 13.71 -5.84 -8.60
C ASP A 83 12.19 -6.05 -8.49
N LEU A 84 11.42 -5.46 -9.41
CA LEU A 84 9.98 -5.71 -9.57
C LEU A 84 9.73 -6.77 -10.64
N ILE A 85 9.16 -7.90 -10.22
CA ILE A 85 8.93 -9.08 -11.07
C ILE A 85 7.42 -9.33 -11.15
N LEU A 86 6.90 -9.52 -12.36
CA LEU A 86 5.54 -10.01 -12.60
C LEU A 86 5.56 -11.42 -13.19
N ASP A 87 4.99 -12.37 -12.47
CA ASP A 87 4.79 -13.75 -12.94
C ASP A 87 3.32 -13.94 -13.32
N SER A 88 3.07 -14.04 -14.61
CA SER A 88 1.74 -14.25 -15.16
C SER A 88 1.68 -15.61 -15.83
N PHE A 89 0.90 -16.55 -15.28
CA PHE A 89 0.82 -17.91 -15.78
C PHE A 89 -0.25 -18.11 -16.87
N ARG A 90 -1.26 -17.26 -16.86
CA ARG A 90 -2.36 -17.26 -17.84
C ARG A 90 -3.08 -15.92 -17.87
N PRO A 91 -3.81 -15.59 -18.94
CA PRO A 91 -4.75 -14.46 -18.95
C PRO A 91 -5.85 -14.68 -17.92
N VAL A 92 -6.20 -13.64 -17.18
CA VAL A 92 -7.24 -13.65 -16.16
C VAL A 92 -8.15 -12.44 -16.35
N GLU A 93 -9.41 -12.70 -16.67
CA GLU A 93 -10.47 -11.70 -16.71
C GLU A 93 -11.39 -11.89 -15.50
N ALA A 94 -11.75 -10.80 -14.82
CA ALA A 94 -12.59 -10.86 -13.63
C ALA A 94 -13.41 -9.58 -13.44
N ASP A 95 -14.45 -9.68 -12.62
CA ASP A 95 -15.33 -8.58 -12.25
C ASP A 95 -14.81 -7.88 -11.00
N VAL A 96 -14.26 -6.67 -11.16
CA VAL A 96 -13.69 -5.89 -10.05
C VAL A 96 -14.04 -4.40 -10.16
N ASP A 97 -13.99 -3.70 -9.02
CA ASP A 97 -13.93 -2.24 -8.99
C ASP A 97 -12.47 -1.84 -9.25
N GLU A 98 -12.18 -1.32 -10.44
CA GLU A 98 -10.84 -0.97 -10.91
C GLU A 98 -10.09 -0.08 -9.91
N ILE A 99 -10.73 1.00 -9.46
CA ILE A 99 -10.09 2.00 -8.60
C ILE A 99 -9.74 1.39 -7.25
N LYS A 100 -10.69 0.70 -6.63
CA LYS A 100 -10.48 0.11 -5.31
C LYS A 100 -9.50 -1.05 -5.36
N PHE A 101 -9.61 -1.93 -6.38
CA PHE A 101 -8.69 -3.04 -6.55
C PHE A 101 -7.26 -2.55 -6.83
N THR A 102 -7.09 -1.59 -7.76
CA THR A 102 -5.79 -0.95 -8.04
C THR A 102 -5.18 -0.34 -6.79
N SER A 103 -5.98 0.37 -5.98
CA SER A 103 -5.51 0.96 -4.72
C SER A 103 -5.04 -0.11 -3.73
N ALA A 104 -5.80 -1.21 -3.59
CA ALA A 104 -5.47 -2.30 -2.67
C ALA A 104 -4.16 -3.00 -3.06
N ILE A 105 -3.99 -3.36 -4.34
CA ILE A 105 -2.78 -4.03 -4.81
C ILE A 105 -1.57 -3.07 -4.79
N SER A 106 -1.76 -1.80 -5.20
CA SER A 106 -0.69 -0.79 -5.10
C SER A 106 -0.17 -0.66 -3.67
N ASN A 107 -1.06 -0.62 -2.68
CA ASN A 107 -0.65 -0.55 -1.28
C ASN A 107 0.16 -1.77 -0.81
N LEU A 108 -0.17 -2.98 -1.28
CA LEU A 108 0.63 -4.17 -0.97
C LEU A 108 2.02 -4.08 -1.61
N VAL A 109 2.12 -3.68 -2.88
CA VAL A 109 3.39 -3.54 -3.59
C VAL A 109 4.22 -2.39 -3.01
N GLU A 110 3.60 -1.24 -2.70
CA GLU A 110 4.28 -0.13 -2.02
C GLU A 110 4.86 -0.54 -0.66
N ASN A 111 4.12 -1.32 0.12
CA ASN A 111 4.62 -1.85 1.39
C ASN A 111 5.79 -2.82 1.16
N ALA A 112 5.69 -3.70 0.16
CA ALA A 112 6.76 -4.63 -0.20
C ALA A 112 8.05 -3.92 -0.63
N ILE A 113 7.94 -2.78 -1.36
CA ILE A 113 9.09 -1.93 -1.70
C ILE A 113 9.63 -1.20 -0.47
N LYS A 114 8.73 -0.62 0.33
CA LYS A 114 9.05 0.26 1.45
C LYS A 114 9.75 -0.46 2.59
N TYR A 115 9.31 -1.66 2.91
CA TYR A 115 9.85 -2.49 3.99
C TYR A 115 10.85 -3.54 3.49
N ASN A 116 11.33 -3.37 2.24
CA ASN A 116 12.35 -4.24 1.67
C ASN A 116 13.75 -3.90 2.21
N VAL A 117 14.67 -4.82 1.96
CA VAL A 117 16.12 -4.57 2.05
C VAL A 117 16.60 -3.94 0.74
N ASP A 118 17.72 -3.22 0.76
CA ASP A 118 18.34 -2.71 -0.45
C ASP A 118 18.84 -3.87 -1.32
N ASP A 119 18.78 -3.71 -2.64
CA ASP A 119 19.06 -4.75 -3.62
C ASP A 119 18.17 -6.00 -3.48
N GLY A 120 17.00 -5.85 -2.88
CA GLY A 120 16.00 -6.90 -2.71
C GLY A 120 15.10 -7.07 -3.93
N TRP A 121 14.04 -7.86 -3.76
CA TRP A 121 13.06 -8.10 -4.82
C TRP A 121 11.62 -8.03 -4.29
N VAL A 122 10.69 -7.68 -5.20
CA VAL A 122 9.25 -7.81 -5.02
C VAL A 122 8.69 -8.58 -6.20
N ARG A 123 8.00 -9.68 -5.92
CA ARG A 123 7.37 -10.53 -6.92
C ARG A 123 5.87 -10.48 -6.79
N VAL A 124 5.21 -10.07 -7.85
CA VAL A 124 3.75 -10.15 -7.98
C VAL A 124 3.44 -11.31 -8.90
N SER A 125 2.59 -12.23 -8.48
CA SER A 125 2.14 -13.34 -9.31
C SER A 125 0.63 -13.36 -9.42
N ILE A 126 0.14 -13.80 -10.60
CA ILE A 126 -1.29 -13.99 -10.87
C ILE A 126 -1.55 -15.39 -11.40
N ASP A 127 -2.56 -16.02 -10.86
CA ASP A 127 -3.11 -17.30 -11.34
C ASP A 127 -4.63 -17.33 -11.12
N ALA A 128 -5.33 -18.29 -11.73
CA ALA A 128 -6.76 -18.47 -11.55
C ALA A 128 -7.14 -19.96 -11.64
N ASP A 129 -8.19 -20.31 -10.92
CA ASP A 129 -8.94 -21.56 -11.14
C ASP A 129 -10.29 -21.25 -11.80
N HIS A 130 -11.25 -22.18 -11.73
CA HIS A 130 -12.57 -22.04 -12.34
C HIS A 130 -13.54 -21.11 -11.59
N LYS A 131 -13.15 -20.61 -10.39
CA LYS A 131 -14.01 -19.78 -9.52
C LYS A 131 -13.33 -18.51 -9.05
N TYR A 132 -12.01 -18.58 -8.86
CA TYR A 132 -11.26 -17.51 -8.18
C TYR A 132 -10.00 -17.18 -8.99
N PHE A 133 -9.59 -15.93 -8.89
CA PHE A 133 -8.23 -15.57 -9.20
C PHE A 133 -7.44 -15.27 -7.93
N TYR A 134 -6.13 -15.40 -8.04
CA TYR A 134 -5.18 -15.29 -6.95
C TYR A 134 -4.11 -14.29 -7.34
N VAL A 135 -3.90 -13.27 -6.50
CA VAL A 135 -2.75 -12.36 -6.62
C VAL A 135 -1.89 -12.55 -5.39
N THR A 136 -0.62 -12.84 -5.62
CA THR A 136 0.36 -12.95 -4.55
C THR A 136 1.39 -11.85 -4.69
N VAL A 137 1.67 -11.12 -3.59
CA VAL A 137 2.74 -10.12 -3.50
C VAL A 137 3.73 -10.63 -2.47
N ALA A 138 4.90 -11.02 -2.93
CA ALA A 138 6.00 -11.53 -2.10
C ALA A 138 7.19 -10.59 -2.16
N ASP A 139 7.89 -10.41 -1.05
CA ASP A 139 9.07 -9.58 -0.94
C ASP A 139 10.18 -10.27 -0.14
N SER A 140 11.41 -9.80 -0.34
CA SER A 140 12.60 -10.22 0.40
C SER A 140 12.94 -9.30 1.58
N GLY A 141 11.95 -8.55 2.06
CA GLY A 141 12.14 -7.49 3.05
C GLY A 141 12.39 -7.98 4.47
N MET A 142 12.26 -7.05 5.42
CA MET A 142 12.53 -7.31 6.83
C MET A 142 11.58 -8.30 7.50
N GLY A 143 10.48 -8.66 6.85
CA GLY A 143 9.45 -9.51 7.42
C GLY A 143 8.63 -8.83 8.52
N ILE A 144 7.75 -9.60 9.13
CA ILE A 144 6.82 -9.15 10.17
C ILE A 144 6.95 -10.09 11.36
N PRO A 145 7.17 -9.59 12.59
CA PRO A 145 7.18 -10.39 13.81
C PRO A 145 5.86 -11.16 13.99
N GLU A 146 5.94 -12.38 14.50
CA GLU A 146 4.80 -13.29 14.62
C GLU A 146 3.65 -12.71 15.48
N ASP A 147 3.98 -12.00 16.56
CA ASP A 147 3.03 -11.33 17.45
C ASP A 147 2.28 -10.17 16.78
N SER A 148 2.78 -9.68 15.67
CA SER A 148 2.22 -8.57 14.90
C SER A 148 1.31 -9.02 13.76
N LEU A 149 1.42 -10.28 13.28
CA LEU A 149 0.72 -10.80 12.11
C LEU A 149 -0.80 -10.67 12.18
N GLU A 150 -1.39 -10.88 13.34
CA GLU A 150 -2.84 -10.74 13.52
C GLU A 150 -3.28 -9.27 13.52
N ARG A 151 -2.38 -8.38 13.92
CA ARG A 151 -2.66 -6.97 14.16
C ARG A 151 -2.37 -6.05 13.00
N ILE A 152 -1.58 -6.46 12.00
CA ILE A 152 -1.19 -5.60 10.87
C ILE A 152 -2.37 -5.05 10.06
N PHE A 153 -3.55 -5.67 10.17
CA PHE A 153 -4.79 -5.22 9.54
C PHE A 153 -5.65 -4.31 10.45
N GLU A 154 -5.22 -4.06 11.70
CA GLU A 154 -5.87 -3.09 12.59
C GLU A 154 -5.58 -1.67 12.10
N ARG A 155 -6.56 -0.77 12.27
CA ARG A 155 -6.40 0.65 11.91
C ARG A 155 -5.33 1.29 12.79
N PHE A 156 -4.44 2.10 12.18
CA PHE A 156 -3.33 2.79 12.83
C PHE A 156 -2.26 1.88 13.46
N TYR A 157 -2.36 0.56 13.26
CA TYR A 157 -1.35 -0.35 13.77
C TYR A 157 -0.06 -0.24 12.94
N ARG A 158 1.08 -0.31 13.65
CA ARG A 158 2.43 -0.32 13.08
C ARG A 158 3.32 -1.16 13.97
N VAL A 159 4.13 -2.02 13.37
CA VAL A 159 5.07 -2.91 14.06
C VAL A 159 6.09 -2.11 14.87
N ASP A 160 6.66 -1.06 14.27
CA ASP A 160 7.64 -0.21 14.94
C ASP A 160 7.21 1.26 14.92
N LYS A 161 7.15 1.88 16.12
CA LYS A 161 6.80 3.29 16.30
C LYS A 161 8.03 4.20 16.26
N SER A 162 9.24 3.69 16.47
CA SER A 162 10.47 4.47 16.58
C SER A 162 11.08 4.83 15.23
N HIS A 163 11.16 3.89 14.29
CA HIS A 163 11.60 4.14 12.91
C HIS A 163 10.49 4.67 12.00
N SER A 164 9.30 4.84 12.55
CA SER A 164 8.08 5.15 11.80
C SER A 164 8.03 6.56 11.21
N ARG A 165 8.85 7.49 11.69
CA ARG A 165 8.92 8.85 11.16
C ARG A 165 9.72 8.91 9.86
N GLU A 166 10.81 8.17 9.75
CA GLU A 166 11.65 8.11 8.56
C GLU A 166 11.00 7.33 7.40
N ILE A 167 10.34 6.21 7.74
CA ILE A 167 9.73 5.35 6.72
C ILE A 167 8.34 5.85 6.29
N GLY A 168 7.69 6.76 7.02
CA GLY A 168 6.37 7.33 6.69
C GLY A 168 5.25 6.26 6.59
N GLY A 169 4.01 6.61 6.80
CA GLY A 169 2.84 5.72 6.63
C GLY A 169 1.76 6.00 7.65
N THR A 170 0.51 5.81 7.23
CA THR A 170 -0.68 6.14 8.03
C THR A 170 -1.09 5.02 8.99
N GLY A 171 -0.66 3.78 8.72
CA GLY A 171 -1.16 2.57 9.39
C GLY A 171 -2.59 2.21 8.98
N LEU A 172 -3.10 2.79 7.90
CA LEU A 172 -4.46 2.56 7.41
C LEU A 172 -4.48 1.69 6.14
N GLY A 173 -3.38 1.65 5.39
CA GLY A 173 -3.32 1.00 4.09
C GLY A 173 -3.75 -0.46 4.11
N LEU A 174 -3.19 -1.29 5.01
CA LEU A 174 -3.56 -2.71 5.09
C LEU A 174 -5.01 -2.91 5.56
N ALA A 175 -5.53 -2.05 6.44
CA ALA A 175 -6.93 -2.08 6.85
C ALA A 175 -7.86 -1.76 5.66
N ILE A 176 -7.53 -0.77 4.84
CA ILE A 176 -8.24 -0.42 3.60
C ILE A 176 -8.15 -1.58 2.61
N THR A 177 -6.97 -2.16 2.39
CA THR A 177 -6.77 -3.32 1.53
C THR A 177 -7.67 -4.48 1.94
N ARG A 178 -7.67 -4.86 3.23
CA ARG A 178 -8.52 -5.94 3.76
C ARG A 178 -10.00 -5.65 3.51
N SER A 179 -10.45 -4.42 3.78
CA SER A 179 -11.84 -4.01 3.55
C SER A 179 -12.21 -4.07 2.06
N THR A 180 -11.33 -3.58 1.18
CA THR A 180 -11.53 -3.64 -0.28
C THR A 180 -11.65 -5.07 -0.78
N ILE A 181 -10.75 -5.96 -0.35
CA ILE A 181 -10.79 -7.37 -0.73
C ILE A 181 -12.06 -8.04 -0.21
N ALA A 182 -12.48 -7.75 1.02
CA ALA A 182 -13.73 -8.26 1.59
C ALA A 182 -14.98 -7.78 0.82
N MET A 183 -15.00 -6.52 0.37
CA MET A 183 -16.08 -5.99 -0.49
C MET A 183 -16.20 -6.75 -1.82
N HIS A 184 -15.08 -7.23 -2.37
CA HIS A 184 -15.05 -8.11 -3.56
C HIS A 184 -15.30 -9.58 -3.23
N HIS A 185 -15.82 -9.91 -2.04
CA HIS A 185 -16.03 -11.28 -1.54
C HIS A 185 -14.75 -12.12 -1.50
N GLY A 186 -13.61 -11.43 -1.46
CA GLY A 186 -12.28 -12.05 -1.42
C GLY A 186 -11.76 -12.26 0.00
N VAL A 187 -10.59 -12.86 0.06
CA VAL A 187 -9.83 -13.12 1.29
C VAL A 187 -8.39 -12.74 1.07
N ILE A 188 -7.79 -12.08 2.06
CA ILE A 188 -6.35 -11.81 2.11
C ILE A 188 -5.73 -12.61 3.26
N LYS A 189 -4.58 -13.23 3.00
CA LYS A 189 -3.73 -13.91 3.98
C LYS A 189 -2.33 -13.35 3.94
N VAL A 190 -1.62 -13.43 5.06
CA VAL A 190 -0.23 -13.04 5.17
C VAL A 190 0.59 -14.21 5.71
N PHE A 191 1.76 -14.39 5.12
CA PHE A 191 2.80 -15.31 5.57
C PHE A 191 4.08 -14.49 5.66
N SER A 192 4.69 -14.46 6.83
CA SER A 192 5.91 -13.68 7.00
C SER A 192 6.74 -14.28 8.14
N ARG A 193 8.03 -14.12 8.02
CA ARG A 193 9.02 -14.38 9.07
C ARG A 193 9.99 -13.23 9.12
N GLU A 194 10.27 -12.76 10.32
CA GLU A 194 11.22 -11.67 10.54
C GLU A 194 12.59 -12.03 9.94
N GLY A 195 13.13 -11.12 9.11
CA GLY A 195 14.38 -11.32 8.37
C GLY A 195 14.30 -12.16 7.09
N GLU A 196 13.14 -12.75 6.76
CA GLU A 196 12.98 -13.61 5.56
C GLU A 196 12.02 -13.01 4.51
N GLY A 197 11.34 -11.91 4.84
CA GLY A 197 10.38 -11.25 3.94
C GLY A 197 8.92 -11.57 4.25
N THR A 198 8.04 -11.08 3.38
CA THR A 198 6.59 -11.19 3.56
C THR A 198 5.92 -11.66 2.27
N THR A 199 4.85 -12.42 2.40
CA THR A 199 3.99 -12.83 1.29
C THR A 199 2.54 -12.55 1.65
N PHE A 200 1.91 -11.65 0.92
CA PHE A 200 0.47 -11.45 0.94
C PHE A 200 -0.17 -12.27 -0.18
N SER A 201 -1.19 -13.05 0.15
CA SER A 201 -1.97 -13.84 -0.82
C SER A 201 -3.42 -13.36 -0.80
N VAL A 202 -3.88 -12.88 -1.95
CA VAL A 202 -5.24 -12.37 -2.18
C VAL A 202 -5.98 -13.35 -3.07
N ARG A 203 -7.21 -13.73 -2.68
CA ARG A 203 -8.12 -14.55 -3.48
C ARG A 203 -9.43 -13.82 -3.66
N ILE A 204 -9.88 -13.66 -4.90
CA ILE A 204 -11.14 -12.98 -5.27
C ILE A 204 -11.92 -13.85 -6.25
N PRO A 205 -13.27 -13.91 -6.18
CA PRO A 205 -14.09 -14.55 -7.20
C PRO A 205 -13.88 -13.93 -8.58
N LEU A 206 -13.87 -14.75 -9.64
CA LEU A 206 -13.80 -14.26 -11.03
C LEU A 206 -15.05 -13.45 -11.41
N SER A 207 -16.21 -13.84 -10.90
CA SER A 207 -17.47 -13.13 -11.12
C SER A 207 -17.99 -12.54 -9.83
N TYR A 208 -18.39 -11.28 -9.87
CA TYR A 208 -19.00 -10.60 -8.74
C TYR A 208 -20.50 -10.92 -8.68
N ILE A 209 -20.96 -11.46 -7.56
CA ILE A 209 -22.37 -11.69 -7.26
C ILE A 209 -22.72 -10.80 -6.08
N PRO A 210 -23.64 -9.79 -6.26
CA PRO A 210 -24.03 -8.83 -5.22
C PRO A 210 -24.60 -9.45 -3.94
#